data_ebc25bcf44eff96cadbe8ee60fb18811
#
_entry.id   ebc25bcf44eff96cadbe8ee60fb18811
#
_cell.length_a   1.000
_cell.length_b   1.000
_cell.length_c   1.000
_cell.angle_alpha   90.00
_cell.angle_beta   90.00
_cell.angle_gamma   90.00
#
_symmetry.space_group_name_H-M   'P 1'
#
loop_
_entity.id
_entity.type
_entity.pdbx_description
1 polymer ?
#
loop_
_entity_poly.entity_id
_entity_poly.type
_entity_poly.pdbx_seq_one_letter_code
_entity_poly.pdbx_strand_id
1 'polypeptide(L)'
;MKLSLIKPYPKNAKKHDKKQIQQVADSIKRFGFVQPIVLDKNNEIVIGHCRYEATKLLKLKEVPTISVEKLTEEEVKALRLADNKLNESGWDMGLALENLKGLSNEIFDLTGFDRDLLIEPDEKDDEIPENPPTIAKLGDIWQLGRHRVMCGDSTQPEAV
;
A
#
# COMPACT_ATOMS: atom_id res chain seq x y z
N MET A 1 11.41 25.78 1.05
CA MET A 1 10.77 26.55 -0.05
C MET A 1 9.29 26.74 0.26
N LYS A 2 8.70 27.87 -0.15
CA LYS A 2 7.25 28.08 -0.01
C LYS A 2 6.47 27.09 -0.88
N LEU A 3 5.46 26.44 -0.32
CA LEU A 3 4.65 25.44 -1.03
C LEU A 3 3.97 26.01 -2.29
N SER A 4 3.61 27.31 -2.26
CA SER A 4 2.99 28.00 -3.39
C SER A 4 3.87 28.16 -4.62
N LEU A 5 5.18 27.96 -4.49
CA LEU A 5 6.14 28.05 -5.60
C LEU A 5 6.38 26.70 -6.28
N ILE A 6 5.94 25.60 -5.65
CA ILE A 6 6.15 24.25 -6.15
C ILE A 6 5.04 23.89 -7.14
N LYS A 7 5.44 23.36 -8.28
CA LYS A 7 4.53 22.95 -9.37
C LYS A 7 4.47 21.42 -9.44
N PRO A 8 3.28 20.82 -9.33
CA PRO A 8 3.15 19.40 -9.55
C PRO A 8 3.36 19.07 -11.04
N TYR A 9 4.05 17.95 -11.35
CA TYR A 9 4.20 17.47 -12.71
C TYR A 9 2.87 16.88 -13.21
N PRO A 10 2.25 17.45 -14.27
CA PRO A 10 0.88 17.04 -14.67
C PRO A 10 0.81 15.63 -15.27
N LYS A 11 1.94 15.10 -15.77
CA LYS A 11 2.04 13.76 -16.36
C LYS A 11 2.67 12.75 -15.41
N ASN A 12 2.45 12.90 -14.09
CA ASN A 12 2.96 11.94 -13.13
C ASN A 12 2.32 10.55 -13.35
N ALA A 13 3.14 9.54 -13.66
CA ALA A 13 2.67 8.19 -13.93
C ALA A 13 2.19 7.45 -12.67
N LYS A 14 2.72 7.80 -11.49
CA LYS A 14 2.34 7.18 -10.22
C LYS A 14 1.11 7.87 -9.64
N LYS A 15 0.07 7.11 -9.37
CA LYS A 15 -1.14 7.60 -8.70
C LYS A 15 -1.06 7.31 -7.21
N HIS A 16 -1.51 8.26 -6.42
CA HIS A 16 -1.55 8.14 -4.96
C HIS A 16 -3.01 8.21 -4.50
N ASP A 17 -3.48 7.21 -3.79
CA ASP A 17 -4.80 7.22 -3.21
C ASP A 17 -4.86 8.06 -1.92
N LYS A 18 -6.08 8.32 -1.45
CA LYS A 18 -6.29 9.15 -0.25
C LYS A 18 -5.71 8.49 1.01
N LYS A 19 -5.77 7.16 1.12
CA LYS A 19 -5.22 6.40 2.26
C LYS A 19 -3.72 6.60 2.34
N GLN A 20 -3.00 6.43 1.22
CA GLN A 20 -1.56 6.63 1.14
C GLN A 20 -1.15 8.08 1.48
N ILE A 21 -1.87 9.07 0.94
CA ILE A 21 -1.60 10.49 1.24
C ILE A 21 -1.76 10.77 2.74
N GLN A 22 -2.81 10.23 3.36
CA GLN A 22 -3.04 10.36 4.80
C GLN A 22 -1.91 9.72 5.62
N GLN A 23 -1.51 8.49 5.29
CA GLN A 23 -0.40 7.80 5.96
C GLN A 23 0.91 8.59 5.88
N VAL A 24 1.22 9.16 4.70
CA VAL A 24 2.38 10.03 4.54
C VAL A 24 2.25 11.33 5.36
N ALA A 25 1.06 11.91 5.44
CA ALA A 25 0.81 13.09 6.25
C ALA A 25 1.02 12.79 7.75
N ASP A 26 0.50 11.67 8.23
CA ASP A 26 0.65 11.25 9.64
C ASP A 26 2.12 10.95 9.97
N SER A 27 2.85 10.31 9.07
CA SER A 27 4.29 10.11 9.17
C SER A 27 5.05 11.45 9.26
N ILE A 28 4.75 12.40 8.38
CA ILE A 28 5.36 13.75 8.41
C ILE A 28 5.04 14.46 9.72
N LYS A 29 3.81 14.35 10.21
CA LYS A 29 3.38 14.95 11.47
C LYS A 29 4.14 14.37 12.66
N ARG A 30 4.40 13.05 12.66
CA ARG A 30 5.05 12.34 13.77
C ARG A 30 6.57 12.47 13.75
N PHE A 31 7.19 12.27 12.60
CA PHE A 31 8.64 12.16 12.45
C PHE A 31 9.30 13.40 11.85
N GLY A 32 8.50 14.37 11.41
CA GLY A 32 8.99 15.52 10.67
C GLY A 32 9.17 15.22 9.18
N PHE A 33 9.60 16.22 8.43
CA PHE A 33 9.83 16.13 6.99
C PHE A 33 11.22 15.55 6.69
N VAL A 34 11.38 14.24 6.81
CA VAL A 34 12.69 13.55 6.74
C VAL A 34 13.25 13.51 5.32
N GLN A 35 12.39 13.33 4.30
CA GLN A 35 12.79 13.26 2.90
C GLN A 35 12.30 14.47 2.12
N PRO A 36 13.20 15.35 1.61
CA PRO A 36 12.81 16.56 0.88
C PRO A 36 12.10 16.25 -0.44
N ILE A 37 11.36 17.23 -0.97
CA ILE A 37 10.80 17.18 -2.32
C ILE A 37 11.91 17.59 -3.29
N VAL A 38 12.12 16.81 -4.35
CA VAL A 38 13.11 17.12 -5.40
C VAL A 38 12.43 17.86 -6.53
N LEU A 39 13.02 18.99 -6.93
CA LEU A 39 12.50 19.90 -7.93
C LEU A 39 13.50 20.06 -9.08
N ASP A 40 12.99 20.31 -10.28
CA ASP A 40 13.78 20.75 -11.42
C ASP A 40 14.04 22.29 -11.40
N LYS A 41 14.72 22.78 -12.42
CA LYS A 41 15.02 24.22 -12.61
C LYS A 41 13.77 25.12 -12.70
N ASN A 42 12.58 24.56 -12.97
CA ASN A 42 11.31 25.28 -13.10
C ASN A 42 10.45 25.19 -11.83
N ASN A 43 10.99 24.64 -10.74
CA ASN A 43 10.28 24.29 -9.50
C ASN A 43 9.20 23.24 -9.72
N GLU A 44 9.32 22.41 -10.75
CA GLU A 44 8.40 21.30 -10.99
C GLU A 44 8.88 20.04 -10.28
N ILE A 45 7.96 19.30 -9.68
CA ILE A 45 8.29 18.12 -8.88
C ILE A 45 8.90 17.02 -9.75
N VAL A 46 10.09 16.59 -9.36
CA VAL A 46 10.76 15.39 -9.90
C VAL A 46 10.45 14.20 -9.03
N ILE A 47 10.65 14.33 -7.71
CA ILE A 47 10.40 13.26 -6.71
C ILE A 47 9.58 13.83 -5.56
N GLY A 48 8.57 13.08 -5.09
CA GLY A 48 7.84 13.40 -3.87
C GLY A 48 6.44 13.97 -4.07
N HIS A 49 5.74 13.60 -5.12
CA HIS A 49 4.35 14.02 -5.37
C HIS A 49 3.40 13.65 -4.21
N CYS A 50 3.51 12.44 -3.64
CA CYS A 50 2.72 12.04 -2.49
C CYS A 50 2.98 12.93 -1.26
N ARG A 51 4.27 13.25 -0.99
CA ARG A 51 4.66 14.18 0.08
C ARG A 51 4.10 15.58 -0.15
N TYR A 52 4.12 16.05 -1.40
CA TYR A 52 3.52 17.35 -1.75
C TYR A 52 2.01 17.37 -1.47
N GLU A 53 1.27 16.34 -1.82
CA GLU A 53 -0.17 16.24 -1.49
C GLU A 53 -0.40 16.15 0.02
N ALA A 54 0.41 15.38 0.74
CA ALA A 54 0.36 15.28 2.20
C ALA A 54 0.61 16.65 2.87
N THR A 55 1.52 17.48 2.34
CA THR A 55 1.76 18.83 2.88
C THR A 55 0.59 19.78 2.72
N LYS A 56 -0.19 19.65 1.64
CA LYS A 56 -1.44 20.41 1.47
C LYS A 56 -2.47 19.99 2.53
N LEU A 57 -2.58 18.68 2.80
CA LEU A 57 -3.47 18.15 3.83
C LEU A 57 -3.08 18.70 5.22
N LEU A 58 -1.78 18.79 5.50
CA LEU A 58 -1.23 19.34 6.74
C LEU A 58 -1.24 20.89 6.79
N LYS A 59 -1.62 21.57 5.70
CA LYS A 59 -1.63 23.03 5.57
C LYS A 59 -0.26 23.67 5.86
N LEU A 60 0.82 22.97 5.49
CA LEU A 60 2.18 23.50 5.65
C LEU A 60 2.42 24.63 4.64
N LYS A 61 3.07 25.72 5.10
CA LYS A 61 3.40 26.87 4.24
C LYS A 61 4.72 26.67 3.51
N GLU A 62 5.64 25.94 4.12
CA GLU A 62 6.99 25.71 3.61
C GLU A 62 7.39 24.25 3.80
N VAL A 63 8.21 23.75 2.89
CA VAL A 63 8.73 22.39 2.89
C VAL A 63 10.21 22.36 2.49
N PRO A 64 10.99 21.39 2.99
CA PRO A 64 12.36 21.18 2.52
C PRO A 64 12.36 20.68 1.08
N THR A 65 13.24 21.27 0.27
CA THR A 65 13.39 20.92 -1.15
C THR A 65 14.86 20.78 -1.53
N ILE A 66 15.12 19.94 -2.53
CA ILE A 66 16.41 19.84 -3.22
C ILE A 66 16.14 20.18 -4.68
N SER A 67 17.02 20.98 -5.30
CA SER A 67 16.94 21.31 -6.73
C SER A 67 17.98 20.52 -7.53
N VAL A 68 17.54 19.95 -8.68
CA VAL A 68 18.39 19.23 -9.64
C VAL A 68 18.58 20.07 -10.92
N GLU A 69 18.96 21.31 -10.77
CA GLU A 69 19.04 22.31 -11.85
C GLU A 69 19.98 21.95 -13.01
N LYS A 70 20.98 21.09 -12.75
CA LYS A 70 21.98 20.70 -13.74
C LYS A 70 21.53 19.60 -14.69
N LEU A 71 20.42 18.94 -14.38
CA LEU A 71 19.90 17.84 -15.20
C LEU A 71 19.19 18.40 -16.45
N THR A 72 19.40 17.73 -17.57
CA THR A 72 18.64 17.95 -18.81
C THR A 72 17.19 17.52 -18.63
N GLU A 73 16.31 17.93 -19.51
CA GLU A 73 14.90 17.52 -19.48
C GLU A 73 14.72 16.00 -19.66
N GLU A 74 15.58 15.36 -20.44
CA GLU A 74 15.58 13.91 -20.61
C GLU A 74 15.99 13.20 -19.31
N GLU A 75 17.06 13.65 -18.66
CA GLU A 75 17.52 13.12 -17.38
C GLU A 75 16.47 13.31 -16.27
N VAL A 76 15.77 14.44 -16.24
CA VAL A 76 14.67 14.69 -15.31
C VAL A 76 13.52 13.71 -15.54
N LYS A 77 13.16 13.43 -16.79
CA LYS A 77 12.13 12.41 -17.12
C LYS A 77 12.58 11.02 -16.70
N ALA A 78 13.81 10.66 -16.99
CA ALA A 78 14.39 9.37 -16.60
C ALA A 78 14.42 9.21 -15.07
N LEU A 79 14.83 10.25 -14.33
CA LEU A 79 14.88 10.24 -12.88
C LEU A 79 13.50 10.05 -12.24
N ARG A 80 12.45 10.71 -12.78
CA ARG A 80 11.07 10.52 -12.31
C ARG A 80 10.61 9.06 -12.38
N LEU A 81 10.96 8.38 -13.47
CA LEU A 81 10.60 6.97 -13.67
C LEU A 81 11.46 6.05 -12.81
N ALA A 82 12.77 6.30 -12.78
CA ALA A 82 13.73 5.50 -12.05
C ALA A 82 13.46 5.51 -10.54
N ASP A 83 13.19 6.68 -9.95
CA ASP A 83 12.87 6.78 -8.52
C ASP A 83 11.70 5.90 -8.13
N ASN A 84 10.64 5.88 -8.94
CA ASN A 84 9.50 5.03 -8.67
C ASN A 84 9.80 3.55 -8.92
N LYS A 85 10.50 3.22 -10.02
CA LYS A 85 10.71 1.83 -10.43
C LYS A 85 11.75 1.11 -9.58
N LEU A 86 12.86 1.78 -9.28
CA LEU A 86 13.96 1.16 -8.51
C LEU A 86 13.63 1.00 -7.02
N ASN A 87 12.63 1.72 -6.51
CA ASN A 87 12.14 1.56 -5.14
C ASN A 87 11.06 0.46 -4.98
N GLU A 88 10.70 -0.24 -6.07
CA GLU A 88 9.80 -1.39 -6.04
C GLU A 88 10.56 -2.67 -5.69
N SER A 89 11.00 -2.79 -4.44
CA SER A 89 11.60 -4.03 -3.90
C SER A 89 10.57 -4.83 -3.10
N GLY A 90 10.77 -6.16 -3.04
CA GLY A 90 10.00 -7.01 -2.13
C GLY A 90 10.43 -6.82 -0.67
N TRP A 91 9.58 -7.25 0.24
CA TRP A 91 9.86 -7.30 1.67
C TRP A 91 10.33 -8.70 2.07
N ASP A 92 11.36 -8.77 2.93
CA ASP A 92 11.56 -9.93 3.77
C ASP A 92 10.52 -9.87 4.89
N MET A 93 9.43 -10.63 4.71
CA MET A 93 8.29 -10.58 5.63
C MET A 93 8.63 -11.11 7.02
N GLY A 94 9.61 -12.03 7.15
CA GLY A 94 10.06 -12.51 8.45
C GLY A 94 10.69 -11.39 9.27
N LEU A 95 11.66 -10.68 8.68
CA LEU A 95 12.32 -9.55 9.32
C LEU A 95 11.36 -8.36 9.52
N ALA A 96 10.44 -8.13 8.58
CA ALA A 96 9.44 -7.07 8.73
C ALA A 96 8.55 -7.32 9.94
N LEU A 97 8.02 -8.54 10.10
CA LEU A 97 7.17 -8.94 11.25
C LEU A 97 7.92 -8.83 12.58
N GLU A 98 9.18 -9.25 12.61
CA GLU A 98 10.02 -9.11 13.82
C GLU A 98 10.11 -7.65 14.25
N ASN A 99 10.37 -6.73 13.32
CA ASN A 99 10.44 -5.30 13.60
C ASN A 99 9.08 -4.69 13.98
N LEU A 100 7.98 -5.18 13.44
CA LEU A 100 6.63 -4.69 13.71
C LEU A 100 6.13 -5.11 15.10
N LYS A 101 6.45 -6.33 15.57
CA LYS A 101 6.01 -6.88 16.87
C LYS A 101 6.39 -6.02 18.08
N GLY A 102 7.45 -5.22 17.98
CA GLY A 102 7.91 -4.34 19.08
C GLY A 102 7.27 -2.95 19.12
N LEU A 103 6.41 -2.62 18.14
CA LEU A 103 5.85 -1.29 18.00
C LEU A 103 4.55 -1.13 18.81
N SER A 104 4.35 0.06 19.40
CA SER A 104 3.04 0.43 19.94
C SER A 104 2.02 0.57 18.81
N ASN A 105 0.72 0.43 19.13
CA ASN A 105 -0.35 0.53 18.14
C ASN A 105 -0.32 1.83 17.32
N GLU A 106 -0.03 2.96 17.99
CA GLU A 106 0.07 4.26 17.32
C GLU A 106 1.22 4.34 16.32
N ILE A 107 2.36 3.74 16.64
CA ILE A 107 3.53 3.72 15.76
C ILE A 107 3.34 2.70 14.64
N PHE A 108 2.72 1.54 14.93
CA PHE A 108 2.40 0.55 13.92
C PHE A 108 1.56 1.13 12.79
N ASP A 109 0.50 1.87 13.09
CA ASP A 109 -0.38 2.48 12.09
C ASP A 109 0.33 3.44 11.12
N LEU A 110 1.49 4.00 11.55
CA LEU A 110 2.32 4.86 10.70
C LEU A 110 3.21 4.10 9.70
N THR A 111 3.36 2.79 9.88
CA THR A 111 4.21 1.97 8.99
C THR A 111 3.54 1.68 7.64
N GLY A 112 2.22 1.71 7.59
CA GLY A 112 1.43 1.36 6.41
C GLY A 112 1.18 -0.13 6.22
N PHE A 113 1.70 -0.99 7.09
CA PHE A 113 1.39 -2.42 7.11
C PHE A 113 -0.01 -2.67 7.66
N ASP A 114 -0.62 -3.77 7.23
CA ASP A 114 -1.92 -4.20 7.72
C ASP A 114 -1.78 -4.94 9.06
N ARG A 115 -2.68 -4.69 10.01
CA ARG A 115 -2.65 -5.33 11.33
C ARG A 115 -2.91 -6.83 11.27
N ASP A 116 -3.61 -7.28 10.24
CA ASP A 116 -3.88 -8.69 9.99
C ASP A 116 -2.60 -9.52 9.88
N LEU A 117 -1.47 -8.89 9.53
CA LEU A 117 -0.15 -9.53 9.51
C LEU A 117 0.36 -9.97 10.89
N LEU A 118 -0.16 -9.41 11.98
CA LEU A 118 0.21 -9.76 13.35
C LEU A 118 -0.75 -10.79 13.98
N ILE A 119 -1.82 -11.16 13.30
CA ILE A 119 -2.75 -12.19 13.76
C ILE A 119 -2.05 -13.55 13.57
N GLU A 120 -1.71 -14.18 14.69
CA GLU A 120 -1.24 -15.56 14.66
C GLU A 120 -2.44 -16.46 14.30
N PRO A 121 -2.27 -17.43 13.38
CA PRO A 121 -3.33 -18.39 13.10
C PRO A 121 -3.74 -19.08 14.41
N ASP A 122 -5.02 -19.16 14.69
CA ASP A 122 -5.49 -19.97 15.81
C ASP A 122 -5.21 -21.44 15.44
N GLU A 123 -4.46 -22.16 16.29
CA GLU A 123 -4.18 -23.60 16.06
C GLU A 123 -5.47 -24.43 15.93
N LYS A 124 -6.59 -23.87 16.39
CA LYS A 124 -7.92 -24.51 16.26
C LYS A 124 -8.57 -24.35 14.88
N ASP A 125 -8.09 -23.40 14.05
CA ASP A 125 -8.65 -23.19 12.71
C ASP A 125 -8.39 -24.39 11.78
N ASP A 126 -7.36 -25.19 12.08
CA ASP A 126 -6.99 -26.39 11.34
C ASP A 126 -7.50 -27.69 12.00
N GLU A 127 -8.21 -27.63 13.14
CA GLU A 127 -8.83 -28.78 13.76
C GLU A 127 -10.03 -29.29 12.93
N ILE A 128 -9.80 -30.31 12.13
CA ILE A 128 -10.89 -31.03 11.48
C ILE A 128 -11.59 -31.92 12.54
N PRO A 129 -12.88 -31.71 12.82
CA PRO A 129 -13.61 -32.58 13.75
C PRO A 129 -13.46 -34.03 13.30
N GLU A 130 -13.06 -34.94 14.20
CA GLU A 130 -12.82 -36.35 13.87
C GLU A 130 -14.03 -37.03 13.20
N ASN A 131 -15.24 -36.58 13.49
CA ASN A 131 -16.47 -37.05 12.88
C ASN A 131 -17.48 -35.91 12.70
N PRO A 132 -17.31 -35.04 11.71
CA PRO A 132 -18.32 -34.01 11.44
C PRO A 132 -19.64 -34.71 11.04
N PRO A 133 -20.80 -34.27 11.57
CA PRO A 133 -22.07 -34.85 11.18
C PRO A 133 -22.25 -34.65 9.68
N THR A 134 -22.53 -35.79 8.98
CA THR A 134 -22.80 -35.75 7.55
C THR A 134 -24.16 -35.10 7.34
N ILE A 135 -24.16 -33.84 6.90
CA ILE A 135 -25.36 -33.05 6.62
C ILE A 135 -25.75 -33.05 5.14
N ALA A 136 -24.81 -33.38 4.25
CA ALA A 136 -25.05 -33.43 2.82
C ALA A 136 -25.39 -34.85 2.36
N LYS A 137 -26.39 -34.97 1.49
CA LYS A 137 -26.78 -36.23 0.85
C LYS A 137 -26.54 -36.14 -0.66
N LEU A 138 -26.32 -37.26 -1.31
CA LEU A 138 -26.18 -37.32 -2.74
C LEU A 138 -27.39 -36.68 -3.43
N GLY A 139 -27.17 -35.69 -4.29
CA GLY A 139 -28.20 -34.90 -4.98
C GLY A 139 -28.57 -33.60 -4.31
N ASP A 140 -28.08 -33.31 -3.10
CA ASP A 140 -28.32 -32.02 -2.44
C ASP A 140 -27.68 -30.87 -3.21
N ILE A 141 -28.42 -29.78 -3.38
CA ILE A 141 -27.94 -28.55 -3.99
C ILE A 141 -27.96 -27.42 -2.95
N TRP A 142 -26.79 -26.86 -2.66
CA TRP A 142 -26.61 -25.78 -1.70
C TRP A 142 -26.43 -24.45 -2.41
N GLN A 143 -27.17 -23.43 -2.00
CA GLN A 143 -27.06 -22.07 -2.52
C GLN A 143 -26.08 -21.26 -1.66
N LEU A 144 -24.94 -20.86 -2.23
CA LEU A 144 -23.92 -20.01 -1.59
C LEU A 144 -23.87 -18.65 -2.27
N GLY A 145 -24.76 -17.75 -1.86
CA GLY A 145 -24.92 -16.46 -2.55
C GLY A 145 -25.37 -16.67 -4.00
N ARG A 146 -24.56 -16.26 -4.97
CA ARG A 146 -24.81 -16.46 -6.41
C ARG A 146 -24.31 -17.80 -6.96
N HIS A 147 -23.61 -18.57 -6.16
CA HIS A 147 -23.05 -19.86 -6.55
C HIS A 147 -23.89 -21.02 -6.02
N ARG A 148 -23.84 -22.15 -6.72
CA ARG A 148 -24.47 -23.41 -6.29
C ARG A 148 -23.40 -24.48 -6.20
N VAL A 149 -23.50 -25.30 -5.16
CA VAL A 149 -22.65 -26.48 -4.96
C VAL A 149 -23.58 -27.71 -4.86
N MET A 150 -23.32 -28.72 -5.63
CA MET A 150 -24.07 -29.98 -5.61
C MET A 150 -23.23 -31.09 -5.01
N CYS A 151 -23.82 -31.87 -4.12
CA CYS A 151 -23.25 -33.11 -3.64
C CYS A 151 -23.53 -34.23 -4.66
N GLY A 152 -22.54 -34.54 -5.53
CA GLY A 152 -22.71 -35.50 -6.60
C GLY A 152 -21.39 -36.00 -7.15
N ASP A 153 -21.46 -37.01 -8.02
CA ASP A 153 -20.33 -37.51 -8.77
C ASP A 153 -20.14 -36.66 -10.05
N SER A 154 -19.05 -35.86 -10.10
CA SER A 154 -18.74 -35.00 -11.24
C SER A 154 -18.41 -35.73 -12.54
N THR A 155 -18.28 -37.07 -12.50
CA THR A 155 -18.10 -37.94 -13.69
C THR A 155 -19.41 -38.32 -14.34
N GLN A 156 -20.54 -38.09 -13.68
CA GLN A 156 -21.88 -38.37 -14.21
C GLN A 156 -22.40 -37.17 -14.97
N PRO A 157 -22.82 -37.32 -16.26
CA PRO A 157 -23.31 -36.20 -17.06
C PRO A 157 -24.52 -35.46 -16.48
N GLU A 158 -25.30 -36.15 -15.63
CA GLU A 158 -26.49 -35.61 -14.98
C GLU A 158 -26.18 -34.76 -13.74
N ALA A 159 -24.90 -34.75 -13.30
CA ALA A 159 -24.43 -34.00 -12.15
C ALA A 159 -23.74 -32.66 -12.51
N VAL A 160 -23.67 -32.30 -13.78
CA VAL A 160 -22.99 -31.08 -14.28
C VAL A 160 -24.00 -30.07 -14.84
#